data_62f9bfbde127521d987b2b5a486b583c
#
_entry.id   62f9bfbde127521d987b2b5a486b583c
#
_cell.length_a   1.000
_cell.length_b   1.000
_cell.length_c   1.000
_cell.angle_alpha   90.00
_cell.angle_beta   90.00
_cell.angle_gamma   90.00
#
_symmetry.space_group_name_H-M   'P 1'
#
loop_
_entity.id
_entity.type
_entity.pdbx_description
1 polymer ?
#
loop_
_entity_poly.entity_id
_entity_poly.type
_entity_poly.pdbx_seq_one_letter_code
_entity_poly.pdbx_strand_id
1 'polypeptide(L)'
;NLTASITVSGTVDMNTTGTYVLTYSVADAAGNEANASRTVTVVDTTNPVLTLLGDANMSQAKDSAWVDPGATASDSLDGNLTSSITITGTVDVNTTGVYTLTYSVSDGASNEANATRTVHVGQASTHTADLNASVQLQMLWVEPGTFTMGSPISEAGRGTDETEHNVTLTQGFYLGKYEVTQAQYEAVMTGN
;
A
#
# COMPACT_ATOMS: atom_id res chain seq x y z
N ASN A 1 43.46 42.07 -23.84
CA ASN A 1 42.46 41.25 -23.22
C ASN A 1 41.48 40.72 -24.29
N LEU A 2 41.43 39.41 -24.49
CA LEU A 2 40.62 38.76 -25.54
C LEU A 2 39.34 38.09 -24.97
N THR A 3 39.02 38.33 -23.70
CA THR A 3 37.87 37.67 -23.03
C THR A 3 36.55 37.94 -23.77
N ALA A 4 36.36 39.13 -24.31
CA ALA A 4 35.16 39.51 -25.10
C ALA A 4 35.08 38.88 -26.50
N SER A 5 36.19 38.28 -26.99
CA SER A 5 36.29 37.62 -28.29
C SER A 5 36.18 36.10 -28.21
N ILE A 6 35.95 35.54 -27.01
CA ILE A 6 35.73 34.10 -26.85
C ILE A 6 34.40 33.72 -27.48
N THR A 7 34.42 32.78 -28.38
CA THR A 7 33.24 32.14 -28.97
C THR A 7 33.02 30.78 -28.32
N VAL A 8 31.74 30.39 -28.14
CA VAL A 8 31.36 29.09 -27.60
C VAL A 8 30.58 28.34 -28.65
N SER A 9 30.99 27.12 -28.94
CA SER A 9 30.26 26.17 -29.78
C SER A 9 29.84 24.95 -28.98
N GLY A 10 28.76 24.28 -29.40
CA GLY A 10 28.09 23.21 -28.68
C GLY A 10 26.92 23.72 -27.84
N THR A 11 26.02 22.83 -27.48
CA THR A 11 24.83 23.11 -26.64
C THR A 11 24.67 22.01 -25.61
N VAL A 12 24.08 22.34 -24.49
CA VAL A 12 23.70 21.38 -23.48
C VAL A 12 22.16 21.29 -23.46
N ASP A 13 21.61 20.11 -23.74
CA ASP A 13 20.19 19.84 -23.55
C ASP A 13 19.96 19.33 -22.12
N MET A 14 19.32 20.14 -21.30
CA MET A 14 19.04 19.80 -19.90
C MET A 14 17.90 18.78 -19.73
N ASN A 15 17.15 18.50 -20.79
CA ASN A 15 16.04 17.56 -20.79
C ASN A 15 16.42 16.16 -21.31
N THR A 16 17.65 15.99 -21.75
CA THR A 16 18.14 14.72 -22.27
C THR A 16 19.42 14.34 -21.54
N THR A 17 19.42 13.18 -20.88
CA THR A 17 20.60 12.65 -20.20
C THR A 17 21.72 12.38 -21.22
N GLY A 18 22.95 12.68 -20.84
CA GLY A 18 24.08 12.47 -21.75
C GLY A 18 25.28 13.33 -21.41
N THR A 19 26.32 13.21 -22.25
CA THR A 19 27.54 13.97 -22.10
C THR A 19 27.64 14.95 -23.27
N TYR A 20 27.71 16.23 -22.94
CA TYR A 20 27.78 17.35 -23.88
C TYR A 20 29.16 18.00 -23.80
N VAL A 21 29.69 18.44 -24.94
CA VAL A 21 30.95 19.13 -25.00
C VAL A 21 30.73 20.56 -25.50
N LEU A 22 31.18 21.53 -24.71
CA LEU A 22 31.26 22.94 -25.10
C LEU A 22 32.72 23.25 -25.46
N THR A 23 32.94 23.84 -26.65
CA THR A 23 34.24 24.26 -27.09
C THR A 23 34.32 25.79 -27.07
N TYR A 24 35.31 26.30 -26.39
CA TYR A 24 35.63 27.73 -26.31
C TYR A 24 36.81 28.01 -27.22
N SER A 25 36.66 28.95 -28.11
CA SER A 25 37.68 29.34 -29.08
C SER A 25 37.95 30.83 -29.04
N VAL A 26 39.18 31.22 -29.15
CA VAL A 26 39.61 32.64 -29.27
C VAL A 26 40.79 32.74 -30.20
N ALA A 27 40.79 33.80 -31.04
CA ALA A 27 41.91 34.15 -31.89
C ALA A 27 42.48 35.54 -31.52
N ASP A 28 43.80 35.69 -31.65
CA ASP A 28 44.43 36.98 -31.54
C ASP A 28 44.35 37.77 -32.86
N ALA A 29 44.86 39.01 -32.90
CA ALA A 29 44.84 39.83 -34.08
C ALA A 29 45.72 39.32 -35.23
N ALA A 30 46.64 38.39 -34.95
CA ALA A 30 47.52 37.74 -35.95
C ALA A 30 46.90 36.42 -36.47
N GLY A 31 45.73 36.01 -35.94
CA GLY A 31 45.04 34.79 -36.33
C GLY A 31 45.53 33.55 -35.58
N ASN A 32 46.35 33.69 -34.52
CA ASN A 32 46.70 32.53 -33.69
C ASN A 32 45.50 32.14 -32.82
N GLU A 33 45.11 30.86 -32.85
CA GLU A 33 43.95 30.34 -32.14
C GLU A 33 44.34 29.59 -30.89
N ALA A 34 43.46 29.72 -29.83
CA ALA A 34 43.50 28.90 -28.64
C ALA A 34 42.12 28.33 -28.40
N ASN A 35 42.06 27.02 -28.09
CA ASN A 35 40.83 26.26 -27.85
C ASN A 35 40.89 25.59 -26.48
N ALA A 36 39.75 25.56 -25.82
CA ALA A 36 39.51 24.78 -24.57
C ALA A 36 38.14 24.10 -24.64
N SER A 37 38.02 22.94 -24.07
CA SER A 37 36.73 22.23 -23.98
C SER A 37 36.27 22.07 -22.54
N ARG A 38 34.93 22.05 -22.36
CA ARG A 38 34.27 21.69 -21.10
C ARG A 38 33.29 20.58 -21.43
N THR A 39 33.38 19.49 -20.64
CA THR A 39 32.40 18.43 -20.67
C THR A 39 31.35 18.71 -19.58
N VAL A 40 30.05 18.59 -19.94
CA VAL A 40 28.92 18.70 -19.08
C VAL A 40 28.15 17.40 -19.18
N THR A 41 27.93 16.74 -18.05
CA THR A 41 27.10 15.50 -17.96
C THR A 41 25.76 15.88 -17.38
N VAL A 42 24.69 15.60 -18.14
CA VAL A 42 23.30 15.67 -17.65
C VAL A 42 22.91 14.28 -17.20
N VAL A 43 22.54 14.17 -15.95
CA VAL A 43 22.13 12.91 -15.31
C VAL A 43 20.73 13.06 -14.76
N ASP A 44 19.96 11.97 -14.77
CA ASP A 44 18.71 11.87 -14.02
C ASP A 44 18.99 11.38 -12.60
N THR A 45 18.49 12.10 -11.62
CA THR A 45 18.60 11.77 -10.20
C THR A 45 17.22 11.80 -9.51
N THR A 46 16.15 11.85 -10.30
CA THR A 46 14.77 11.92 -9.82
C THR A 46 14.21 10.51 -9.73
N ASN A 47 13.68 10.15 -8.57
CA ASN A 47 13.02 8.85 -8.42
C ASN A 47 11.65 8.87 -9.10
N PRO A 48 11.22 7.75 -9.68
CA PRO A 48 9.84 7.58 -10.14
C PRO A 48 8.82 7.84 -9.03
N VAL A 49 7.64 8.31 -9.39
CA VAL A 49 6.49 8.42 -8.52
C VAL A 49 5.67 7.15 -8.66
N LEU A 50 5.61 6.32 -7.60
CA LEU A 50 4.81 5.11 -7.53
C LEU A 50 3.60 5.35 -6.63
N THR A 51 2.40 5.09 -7.15
CA THR A 51 1.12 5.33 -6.45
C THR A 51 0.30 4.04 -6.43
N LEU A 52 -0.06 3.57 -5.23
CA LEU A 52 -0.97 2.43 -5.09
C LEU A 52 -2.39 2.80 -5.55
N LEU A 53 -3.05 1.89 -6.24
CA LEU A 53 -4.47 1.97 -6.53
C LEU A 53 -5.25 1.35 -5.38
N GLY A 54 -6.25 2.05 -4.84
CA GLY A 54 -6.97 1.65 -3.62
C GLY A 54 -6.15 1.82 -2.35
N ASP A 55 -6.63 1.23 -1.26
CA ASP A 55 -6.04 1.41 0.07
C ASP A 55 -4.72 0.64 0.24
N ALA A 56 -3.78 1.25 0.98
CA ALA A 56 -2.53 0.60 1.38
C ALA A 56 -2.74 -0.48 2.46
N ASN A 57 -3.81 -0.36 3.26
CA ASN A 57 -4.20 -1.36 4.25
C ASN A 57 -5.59 -1.88 3.88
N MET A 58 -5.68 -3.15 3.56
CA MET A 58 -6.91 -3.79 3.10
C MET A 58 -7.30 -4.96 4.00
N SER A 59 -8.59 -5.21 4.12
CA SER A 59 -9.14 -6.39 4.79
C SER A 59 -9.74 -7.32 3.75
N GLN A 60 -9.39 -8.60 3.83
CA GLN A 60 -9.85 -9.66 2.93
C GLN A 60 -10.53 -10.76 3.75
N ALA A 61 -11.74 -11.13 3.37
CA ALA A 61 -12.39 -12.28 3.99
C ALA A 61 -11.68 -13.59 3.60
N LYS A 62 -11.45 -14.45 4.58
CA LYS A 62 -10.90 -15.80 4.37
C LYS A 62 -11.77 -16.57 3.37
N ASP A 63 -11.12 -17.40 2.56
CA ASP A 63 -11.74 -18.25 1.53
C ASP A 63 -12.49 -17.49 0.42
N SER A 64 -12.32 -16.16 0.32
CA SER A 64 -12.90 -15.32 -0.72
C SER A 64 -11.85 -14.93 -1.76
N ALA A 65 -12.24 -14.74 -3.01
CA ALA A 65 -11.32 -14.35 -4.08
C ALA A 65 -10.65 -13.00 -3.77
N TRP A 66 -9.33 -12.94 -3.93
CA TRP A 66 -8.52 -11.74 -3.80
C TRP A 66 -8.18 -11.18 -5.18
N VAL A 67 -8.35 -9.88 -5.33
CA VAL A 67 -7.89 -9.15 -6.51
C VAL A 67 -7.11 -7.94 -6.03
N ASP A 68 -5.83 -7.90 -6.39
CA ASP A 68 -4.99 -6.74 -6.11
C ASP A 68 -5.40 -5.56 -7.00
N PRO A 69 -5.74 -4.38 -6.46
CA PRO A 69 -5.99 -3.18 -7.25
C PRO A 69 -4.78 -2.70 -8.06
N GLY A 70 -3.55 -3.11 -7.67
CA GLY A 70 -2.32 -2.74 -8.35
C GLY A 70 -1.79 -1.36 -7.98
N ALA A 71 -0.94 -0.81 -8.84
CA ALA A 71 -0.31 0.49 -8.69
C ALA A 71 -0.05 1.13 -10.07
N THR A 72 0.24 2.42 -10.07
CA THR A 72 0.74 3.16 -11.24
C THR A 72 2.10 3.76 -10.94
N ALA A 73 2.92 3.95 -11.97
CA ALA A 73 4.20 4.61 -11.83
C ALA A 73 4.47 5.56 -13.02
N SER A 74 5.12 6.67 -12.72
CA SER A 74 5.57 7.63 -13.74
C SER A 74 6.82 8.35 -13.28
N ASP A 75 7.62 8.74 -14.24
CA ASP A 75 8.79 9.58 -14.05
C ASP A 75 8.74 10.81 -14.97
N SER A 76 9.43 11.88 -14.58
CA SER A 76 9.43 13.14 -15.33
C SER A 76 10.17 13.04 -16.66
N LEU A 77 11.19 12.18 -16.77
CA LEU A 77 12.02 11.98 -17.95
C LEU A 77 11.60 10.73 -18.74
N ASP A 78 11.36 9.62 -18.02
CA ASP A 78 11.03 8.31 -18.63
C ASP A 78 9.53 8.13 -18.90
N GLY A 79 8.68 9.01 -18.38
CA GLY A 79 7.24 9.00 -18.60
C GLY A 79 6.52 7.89 -17.84
N ASN A 80 5.64 7.13 -18.49
CA ASN A 80 4.82 6.11 -17.84
C ASN A 80 5.60 4.81 -17.64
N LEU A 81 5.84 4.44 -16.37
CA LEU A 81 6.55 3.25 -15.94
C LEU A 81 5.64 2.18 -15.33
N THR A 82 4.31 2.32 -15.44
CA THR A 82 3.34 1.39 -14.82
C THR A 82 3.57 -0.08 -15.22
N SER A 83 3.95 -0.33 -16.47
CA SER A 83 4.25 -1.70 -16.94
C SER A 83 5.57 -2.28 -16.42
N SER A 84 6.42 -1.44 -15.86
CA SER A 84 7.72 -1.83 -15.29
C SER A 84 7.65 -2.10 -13.78
N ILE A 85 6.46 -1.94 -13.16
CA ILE A 85 6.27 -2.25 -11.75
C ILE A 85 6.42 -3.76 -11.55
N THR A 86 7.27 -4.13 -10.60
CA THR A 86 7.41 -5.49 -10.09
C THR A 86 6.70 -5.62 -8.75
N ILE A 87 5.99 -6.73 -8.54
CA ILE A 87 5.27 -7.00 -7.30
C ILE A 87 5.87 -8.26 -6.67
N THR A 88 6.23 -8.18 -5.41
CA THR A 88 6.72 -9.31 -4.60
C THR A 88 5.81 -9.52 -3.39
N GLY A 89 5.77 -10.77 -2.89
CA GLY A 89 4.83 -11.19 -1.87
C GLY A 89 3.59 -11.85 -2.48
N THR A 90 2.83 -12.55 -1.65
CA THR A 90 1.60 -13.23 -2.03
C THR A 90 0.58 -13.12 -0.91
N VAL A 91 -0.71 -13.10 -1.25
CA VAL A 91 -1.81 -13.15 -0.29
C VAL A 91 -2.41 -14.55 -0.33
N ASP A 92 -2.26 -15.32 0.77
CA ASP A 92 -2.95 -16.60 0.93
C ASP A 92 -4.32 -16.35 1.60
N VAL A 93 -5.36 -16.40 0.80
CA VAL A 93 -6.73 -16.18 1.29
C VAL A 93 -7.28 -17.35 2.11
N ASN A 94 -6.64 -18.53 2.08
CA ASN A 94 -7.11 -19.70 2.81
C ASN A 94 -6.53 -19.76 4.24
N THR A 95 -5.59 -18.87 4.55
CA THR A 95 -4.96 -18.82 5.88
C THR A 95 -5.12 -17.41 6.46
N THR A 96 -5.70 -17.32 7.66
CA THR A 96 -5.80 -16.03 8.37
C THR A 96 -4.41 -15.51 8.71
N GLY A 97 -4.20 -14.21 8.50
CA GLY A 97 -2.89 -13.60 8.74
C GLY A 97 -2.77 -12.21 8.13
N VAL A 98 -1.58 -11.66 8.25
CA VAL A 98 -1.22 -10.38 7.66
C VAL A 98 -0.19 -10.62 6.57
N TYR A 99 -0.53 -10.20 5.37
CA TYR A 99 0.29 -10.39 4.16
C TYR A 99 0.75 -9.04 3.65
N THR A 100 1.97 -8.97 3.15
CA THR A 100 2.54 -7.75 2.58
C THR A 100 2.90 -7.97 1.13
N LEU A 101 2.41 -7.10 0.26
CA LEU A 101 2.83 -6.96 -1.13
C LEU A 101 3.76 -5.76 -1.22
N THR A 102 4.91 -5.93 -1.88
CA THR A 102 5.87 -4.86 -2.15
C THR A 102 5.88 -4.58 -3.65
N TYR A 103 5.65 -3.34 -4.01
CA TYR A 103 5.71 -2.81 -5.37
C TYR A 103 7.02 -2.06 -5.53
N SER A 104 7.76 -2.33 -6.58
CA SER A 104 9.04 -1.70 -6.89
C SER A 104 9.10 -1.31 -8.35
N VAL A 105 9.67 -0.15 -8.64
CA VAL A 105 9.91 0.33 -10.01
C VAL A 105 11.21 1.10 -10.05
N SER A 106 11.95 0.96 -11.15
CA SER A 106 13.14 1.75 -11.45
C SER A 106 12.95 2.47 -12.78
N ASP A 107 13.50 3.67 -12.89
CA ASP A 107 13.61 4.42 -14.15
C ASP A 107 14.80 3.96 -15.00
N GLY A 108 15.02 4.61 -16.14
CA GLY A 108 16.15 4.33 -17.05
C GLY A 108 17.52 4.68 -16.47
N ALA A 109 17.59 5.55 -15.46
CA ALA A 109 18.81 5.93 -14.77
C ALA A 109 19.07 5.07 -13.51
N SER A 110 18.18 4.12 -13.21
CA SER A 110 18.21 3.24 -12.03
C SER A 110 17.89 3.94 -10.72
N ASN A 111 17.14 5.06 -10.74
CA ASN A 111 16.53 5.58 -9.53
C ASN A 111 15.29 4.74 -9.20
N GLU A 112 15.07 4.45 -7.92
CA GLU A 112 14.04 3.49 -7.48
C GLU A 112 12.95 4.13 -6.64
N ALA A 113 11.72 3.59 -6.78
CA ALA A 113 10.61 3.84 -5.88
C ALA A 113 9.97 2.54 -5.43
N ASN A 114 9.55 2.49 -4.16
CA ASN A 114 8.93 1.34 -3.54
C ASN A 114 7.67 1.77 -2.78
N ALA A 115 6.66 0.89 -2.75
CA ALA A 115 5.48 1.02 -1.92
C ALA A 115 5.05 -0.35 -1.39
N THR A 116 4.33 -0.39 -0.27
CA THR A 116 3.84 -1.63 0.32
C THR A 116 2.33 -1.58 0.52
N ARG A 117 1.67 -2.72 0.31
CA ARG A 117 0.28 -2.95 0.67
C ARG A 117 0.21 -4.05 1.71
N THR A 118 -0.49 -3.79 2.80
CA THR A 118 -0.77 -4.77 3.84
C THR A 118 -2.20 -5.29 3.67
N VAL A 119 -2.35 -6.62 3.63
CA VAL A 119 -3.65 -7.29 3.50
C VAL A 119 -3.88 -8.17 4.71
N HIS A 120 -4.93 -7.86 5.47
CA HIS A 120 -5.36 -8.65 6.62
C HIS A 120 -6.39 -9.68 6.15
N VAL A 121 -6.00 -10.94 6.08
CA VAL A 121 -6.92 -12.05 5.81
C VAL A 121 -7.49 -12.53 7.13
N GLY A 122 -8.81 -12.39 7.27
CA GLY A 122 -9.53 -12.76 8.48
C GLY A 122 -10.83 -13.51 8.18
N GLN A 123 -11.52 -13.94 9.21
CA GLN A 123 -12.85 -14.50 9.04
C GLN A 123 -13.79 -13.43 8.46
N ALA A 124 -14.77 -13.86 7.68
CA ALA A 124 -15.80 -12.94 7.20
C ALA A 124 -16.43 -12.21 8.40
N SER A 125 -16.50 -10.89 8.33
CA SER A 125 -17.06 -10.06 9.42
C SER A 125 -18.53 -10.38 9.72
N THR A 126 -19.22 -10.96 8.75
CA THR A 126 -20.62 -11.41 8.87
C THR A 126 -20.76 -12.83 8.36
N HIS A 127 -21.61 -13.60 9.03
CA HIS A 127 -22.02 -14.92 8.59
C HIS A 127 -23.54 -15.04 8.72
N THR A 128 -24.18 -15.68 7.75
CA THR A 128 -25.60 -16.01 7.81
C THR A 128 -25.73 -17.52 7.85
N ALA A 129 -26.24 -18.05 8.96
CA ALA A 129 -26.55 -19.45 9.08
C ALA A 129 -28.01 -19.71 8.69
N ASP A 130 -28.24 -20.61 7.75
CA ASP A 130 -29.57 -21.08 7.40
C ASP A 130 -30.01 -22.12 8.41
N LEU A 131 -30.99 -21.80 9.24
CA LEU A 131 -31.55 -22.72 10.24
C LEU A 131 -32.57 -23.66 9.60
N ASN A 132 -33.29 -23.18 8.59
CA ASN A 132 -34.14 -23.97 7.69
C ASN A 132 -34.41 -23.16 6.41
N ALA A 133 -35.28 -23.64 5.51
CA ALA A 133 -35.55 -22.99 4.22
C ALA A 133 -36.09 -21.54 4.31
N SER A 134 -36.56 -21.11 5.48
CA SER A 134 -37.23 -19.80 5.67
C SER A 134 -36.64 -18.96 6.80
N VAL A 135 -35.78 -19.54 7.65
CA VAL A 135 -35.27 -18.89 8.86
C VAL A 135 -33.76 -18.84 8.84
N GLN A 136 -33.23 -17.64 8.96
CA GLN A 136 -31.80 -17.37 8.98
C GLN A 136 -31.36 -16.72 10.28
N LEU A 137 -30.12 -16.96 10.71
CA LEU A 137 -29.46 -16.29 11.82
C LEU A 137 -28.27 -15.49 11.25
N GLN A 138 -28.32 -14.16 11.39
CA GLN A 138 -27.20 -13.30 11.08
C GLN A 138 -26.25 -13.21 12.27
N MET A 139 -24.98 -13.41 12.01
CA MET A 139 -23.93 -13.38 13.03
C MET A 139 -22.80 -12.45 12.62
N LEU A 140 -22.14 -11.87 13.62
CA LEU A 140 -20.94 -11.05 13.46
C LEU A 140 -19.75 -11.80 14.03
N TRP A 141 -18.61 -11.73 13.32
CA TRP A 141 -17.35 -12.26 13.83
C TRP A 141 -16.81 -11.39 14.95
N VAL A 142 -16.44 -12.03 16.05
CA VAL A 142 -15.75 -11.44 17.20
C VAL A 142 -14.31 -11.96 17.18
N GLU A 143 -13.36 -11.03 17.00
CA GLU A 143 -11.93 -11.39 16.99
C GLU A 143 -11.43 -11.84 18.36
N PRO A 144 -10.41 -12.72 18.41
CA PRO A 144 -9.70 -13.01 19.65
C PRO A 144 -9.12 -11.72 20.26
N GLY A 145 -9.15 -11.59 21.55
CA GLY A 145 -8.64 -10.39 22.20
C GLY A 145 -8.86 -10.37 23.69
N THR A 146 -8.34 -9.36 24.35
CA THR A 146 -8.56 -9.10 25.79
C THR A 146 -9.42 -7.86 25.95
N PHE A 147 -10.45 -7.96 26.78
CA PHE A 147 -11.33 -6.86 27.12
C PHE A 147 -11.62 -6.85 28.62
N THR A 148 -12.04 -5.72 29.15
CA THR A 148 -12.46 -5.59 30.54
C THR A 148 -13.95 -5.93 30.64
N MET A 149 -14.28 -6.89 31.48
CA MET A 149 -15.64 -7.31 31.80
C MET A 149 -15.96 -6.91 33.23
N GLY A 150 -17.21 -6.52 33.49
CA GLY A 150 -17.68 -6.03 34.80
C GLY A 150 -18.03 -4.57 34.78
N SER A 151 -18.39 -4.03 35.92
CA SER A 151 -18.80 -2.63 36.08
C SER A 151 -17.78 -1.81 36.89
N PRO A 152 -17.53 -0.54 36.50
CA PRO A 152 -16.63 0.32 37.27
C PRO A 152 -17.21 0.59 38.68
N ILE A 153 -16.33 0.79 39.66
CA ILE A 153 -16.72 1.02 41.06
C ILE A 153 -17.64 2.24 41.24
N SER A 154 -17.64 3.17 40.25
CA SER A 154 -18.48 4.36 40.23
C SER A 154 -19.92 4.11 39.77
N GLU A 155 -20.25 2.91 39.29
CA GLU A 155 -21.59 2.63 38.78
C GLU A 155 -22.59 2.47 39.92
N ALA A 156 -23.70 3.20 39.83
CA ALA A 156 -24.77 3.17 40.84
C ALA A 156 -25.56 1.84 40.74
N GLY A 157 -25.70 1.10 41.85
CA GLY A 157 -26.43 -0.16 41.89
C GLY A 157 -25.60 -1.38 41.54
N ARG A 158 -24.29 -1.23 41.36
CA ARG A 158 -23.35 -2.31 41.09
C ARG A 158 -23.38 -3.38 42.18
N GLY A 159 -23.45 -4.66 41.77
CA GLY A 159 -23.28 -5.79 42.63
C GLY A 159 -21.83 -6.05 43.04
N THR A 160 -21.60 -6.81 44.07
CA THR A 160 -20.25 -7.19 44.53
C THR A 160 -19.55 -8.18 43.61
N ASP A 161 -20.30 -8.86 42.79
CA ASP A 161 -19.89 -9.85 41.79
C ASP A 161 -19.55 -9.22 40.39
N GLU A 162 -19.82 -7.93 40.23
CA GLU A 162 -19.56 -7.17 38.98
C GLU A 162 -18.19 -6.51 38.96
N THR A 163 -17.20 -7.04 39.67
CA THR A 163 -15.86 -6.44 39.70
C THR A 163 -15.19 -6.51 38.31
N GLU A 164 -14.68 -5.36 37.85
CA GLU A 164 -13.94 -5.30 36.61
C GLU A 164 -12.75 -6.27 36.61
N HIS A 165 -12.65 -7.07 35.58
CA HIS A 165 -11.54 -7.99 35.36
C HIS A 165 -11.28 -8.16 33.86
N ASN A 166 -10.05 -8.50 33.51
CA ASN A 166 -9.69 -8.77 32.14
C ASN A 166 -10.08 -10.20 31.75
N VAL A 167 -10.80 -10.30 30.62
CA VAL A 167 -11.15 -11.57 29.98
C VAL A 167 -10.40 -11.65 28.65
N THR A 168 -9.70 -12.76 28.42
CA THR A 168 -9.00 -13.02 27.16
C THR A 168 -9.70 -14.12 26.39
N LEU A 169 -10.20 -13.78 25.21
CA LEU A 169 -10.68 -14.75 24.22
C LEU A 169 -9.48 -15.21 23.39
N THR A 170 -9.14 -16.48 23.47
CA THR A 170 -8.01 -17.07 22.74
C THR A 170 -8.38 -17.48 21.32
N GLN A 171 -9.67 -17.60 21.02
CA GLN A 171 -10.23 -17.92 19.72
C GLN A 171 -11.38 -16.97 19.40
N GLY A 172 -11.48 -16.56 18.14
CA GLY A 172 -12.64 -15.81 17.66
C GLY A 172 -13.88 -16.70 17.52
N PHE A 173 -15.02 -16.09 17.50
CA PHE A 173 -16.31 -16.78 17.35
C PHE A 173 -17.34 -15.89 16.68
N TYR A 174 -18.41 -16.49 16.18
CA TYR A 174 -19.56 -15.75 15.65
C TYR A 174 -20.59 -15.52 16.74
N LEU A 175 -20.99 -14.26 16.95
CA LEU A 175 -22.04 -13.83 17.85
C LEU A 175 -23.26 -13.43 17.04
N GLY A 176 -24.46 -13.80 17.48
CA GLY A 176 -25.72 -13.35 16.87
C GLY A 176 -25.79 -11.83 16.81
N LYS A 177 -26.07 -11.27 15.61
CA LYS A 177 -26.19 -9.82 15.39
C LYS A 177 -27.39 -9.21 16.12
N TYR A 178 -28.42 -10.01 16.30
CA TYR A 178 -29.68 -9.64 16.96
C TYR A 178 -30.05 -10.68 18.01
N GLU A 179 -30.96 -10.34 18.88
CA GLU A 179 -31.59 -11.28 19.80
C GLU A 179 -32.29 -12.41 19.03
N VAL A 180 -32.28 -13.61 19.61
CA VAL A 180 -32.88 -14.79 19.00
C VAL A 180 -34.40 -14.64 18.96
N THR A 181 -34.98 -14.71 17.76
CA THR A 181 -36.43 -14.68 17.57
C THR A 181 -37.05 -16.04 17.93
N GLN A 182 -38.36 -16.05 18.22
CA GLN A 182 -39.09 -17.29 18.44
C GLN A 182 -38.98 -18.27 17.27
N ALA A 183 -39.08 -17.77 16.02
CA ALA A 183 -38.91 -18.58 14.82
C ALA A 183 -37.51 -19.23 14.71
N GLN A 184 -36.46 -18.49 15.08
CA GLN A 184 -35.08 -19.01 15.10
C GLN A 184 -34.92 -20.07 16.20
N TYR A 185 -35.48 -19.82 17.41
CA TYR A 185 -35.45 -20.78 18.48
C TYR A 185 -36.17 -22.08 18.09
N GLU A 186 -37.40 -21.98 17.56
CA GLU A 186 -38.18 -23.12 17.10
C GLU A 186 -37.46 -23.90 15.99
N ALA A 187 -36.83 -23.18 15.00
CA ALA A 187 -36.10 -23.83 13.92
C ALA A 187 -34.93 -24.70 14.41
N VAL A 188 -34.25 -24.27 15.48
CA VAL A 188 -33.17 -25.06 16.12
C VAL A 188 -33.70 -26.20 16.95
N MET A 189 -34.75 -25.95 17.73
CA MET A 189 -35.27 -26.95 18.67
C MET A 189 -36.14 -28.04 18.03
N THR A 190 -36.77 -27.76 16.90
CA THR A 190 -37.64 -28.70 16.18
C THR A 190 -36.96 -29.39 15.00
N GLY A 191 -35.79 -28.94 14.61
CA GLY A 191 -35.00 -29.46 13.49
C GLY A 191 -34.12 -30.67 13.81
N ASN A 192 -34.19 -31.19 15.05
CA ASN A 192 -33.47 -32.39 15.53
C ASN A 192 -34.45 -33.52 15.83
#